data_047616bad80cafd4fee456b2674fa491
#
_entry.id   047616bad80cafd4fee456b2674fa491
#
_cell.length_a   1.000
_cell.length_b   1.000
_cell.length_c   1.000
_cell.angle_alpha   90.00
_cell.angle_beta   90.00
_cell.angle_gamma   90.00
#
_symmetry.space_group_name_H-M   'P 1'
#
loop_
_entity.id
_entity.type
_entity.pdbx_description
1 polymer ?
#
loop_
_entity_poly.entity_id
_entity_poly.type
_entity_poly.pdbx_seq_one_letter_code
_entity_poly.pdbx_strand_id
1 'polypeptide(L)'
;MTNLTFYGGVGEIGGNKVLVEDRDARIWLDMGATFDFGSEYFVEYLTPRERFGLRDYFALGLLPRLPGLYAADWLERAGLPHETPRFSAAFISHIHFDHTNHLRFLDAAIPVHLGIGTKIILDSWEITTRGMDLLAHDYRTFRTGASIDVDGVEVEPIHVDHSAPAAYGFLVHTAAGTVAYTGDLRQHGPHAEMTRDFIEGARTNEPIALITEGTRVTPEDPRSNLTEAQVKSKSIEAAGRAKGKAVFATFYPRDVDRMRTFVEVAKAVGRKFVVQARAAHLLVSLSQDARIQVPDVLRDQDLLVYDRRFERQDTWEKNLFAQLGDRVVTSDYVRDHQDELVVQLDFTTMPELVDIRPVPGSTFIHSKSEPIEEDNEVEEAVANWVRFFKLRRFQYHASGHMSEREIADMIRAIGAKAVIPIHTEYPERFTGFAPRVVQPTVARPMTLD
;
A
#
# COMPACT_ATOMS: atom_id res chain seq x y z
N MET A 1 22.63 22.90 9.07
CA MET A 1 21.55 22.78 10.09
C MET A 1 20.49 21.91 9.47
N THR A 2 20.14 20.82 10.13
CA THR A 2 19.18 19.82 9.60
C THR A 2 17.80 20.10 10.19
N ASN A 3 16.77 20.20 9.35
CA ASN A 3 15.39 20.39 9.77
C ASN A 3 14.50 19.26 9.24
N LEU A 4 13.51 18.88 10.04
CA LEU A 4 12.40 18.03 9.64
C LEU A 4 11.11 18.82 9.69
N THR A 5 10.30 18.76 8.64
CA THR A 5 8.97 19.37 8.62
C THR A 5 7.95 18.33 8.14
N PHE A 6 6.89 18.14 8.92
CA PHE A 6 5.85 17.13 8.64
C PHE A 6 4.63 17.84 8.06
N TYR A 7 4.17 17.39 6.90
CA TYR A 7 3.00 17.94 6.20
C TYR A 7 1.83 16.94 6.13
N GLY A 8 1.95 15.81 6.84
CA GLY A 8 0.92 14.79 7.01
C GLY A 8 1.45 13.60 7.79
N GLY A 9 0.55 12.68 8.15
CA GLY A 9 0.85 11.56 9.04
C GLY A 9 0.96 11.93 10.53
N VAL A 10 0.56 13.14 10.92
CA VAL A 10 0.70 13.66 12.29
C VAL A 10 -0.63 13.58 13.01
N GLY A 11 -0.77 12.66 13.98
CA GLY A 11 -2.02 12.44 14.71
C GLY A 11 -3.12 11.84 13.84
N GLU A 12 -2.74 11.20 12.74
CA GLU A 12 -3.63 10.59 11.76
C GLU A 12 -2.96 9.35 11.14
N ILE A 13 -3.75 8.43 10.59
CA ILE A 13 -3.25 7.29 9.83
C ILE A 13 -3.16 7.66 8.35
N GLY A 14 -1.98 7.47 7.74
CA GLY A 14 -1.71 7.80 6.35
C GLY A 14 -1.39 9.26 6.08
N GLY A 15 -1.30 9.61 4.80
CA GLY A 15 -0.99 10.96 4.36
C GLY A 15 0.46 11.39 4.55
N ASN A 16 1.37 10.45 4.69
CA ASN A 16 2.77 10.70 5.01
C ASN A 16 3.44 11.65 4.02
N LYS A 17 3.97 12.76 4.56
CA LYS A 17 4.75 13.78 3.84
C LYS A 17 5.75 14.39 4.81
N VAL A 18 7.00 13.95 4.73
CA VAL A 18 8.08 14.46 5.58
C VAL A 18 9.12 15.16 4.71
N LEU A 19 9.38 16.42 4.99
CA LEU A 19 10.43 17.20 4.35
C LEU A 19 11.68 17.17 5.23
N VAL A 20 12.79 16.67 4.67
CA VAL A 20 14.13 16.74 5.25
C VAL A 20 14.88 17.86 4.53
N GLU A 21 15.32 18.86 5.28
CA GLU A 21 16.15 19.95 4.77
C GLU A 21 17.52 19.88 5.46
N ASP A 22 18.58 19.72 4.68
CA ASP A 22 19.96 19.75 5.16
C ASP A 22 20.87 20.39 4.12
N ARG A 23 21.64 21.42 4.51
CA ARG A 23 22.43 22.23 3.58
C ARG A 23 21.54 22.81 2.46
N ASP A 24 21.81 22.42 1.21
CA ASP A 24 21.01 22.84 0.04
C ASP A 24 19.95 21.80 -0.36
N ALA A 25 20.05 20.58 0.21
CA ALA A 25 19.13 19.48 -0.09
C ALA A 25 17.76 19.70 0.58
N ARG A 26 16.71 19.43 -0.20
CA ARG A 26 15.30 19.44 0.22
C ARG A 26 14.64 18.17 -0.28
N ILE A 27 14.54 17.17 0.59
CA ILE A 27 14.13 15.80 0.24
C ILE A 27 12.79 15.50 0.88
N TRP A 28 11.82 15.06 0.07
CA TRP A 28 10.57 14.52 0.56
C TRP A 28 10.70 13.02 0.82
N LEU A 29 10.16 12.57 1.95
CA LEU A 29 9.89 11.16 2.25
C LEU A 29 8.38 10.98 2.22
N ASP A 30 7.91 10.25 1.22
CA ASP A 30 6.52 10.02 0.83
C ASP A 30 5.73 11.29 0.41
N MET A 31 4.70 11.06 -0.38
CA MET A 31 3.78 12.07 -0.92
C MET A 31 2.35 11.52 -0.90
N GLY A 32 1.85 11.19 0.29
CA GLY A 32 0.57 10.53 0.47
C GLY A 32 -0.61 11.44 0.71
N ALA A 33 -1.81 10.86 0.71
CA ALA A 33 -3.04 11.47 1.21
C ALA A 33 -3.61 10.59 2.33
N THR A 34 -4.25 11.16 3.32
CA THR A 34 -5.02 10.39 4.32
C THR A 34 -6.22 9.73 3.66
N PHE A 35 -6.76 8.68 4.28
CA PHE A 35 -7.98 8.02 3.79
C PHE A 35 -9.17 8.97 3.83
N ASP A 36 -9.20 9.88 4.80
CA ASP A 36 -10.25 10.90 4.99
C ASP A 36 -9.92 12.23 4.30
N PHE A 37 -8.97 12.24 3.35
CA PHE A 37 -8.52 13.48 2.70
C PHE A 37 -9.68 14.27 2.10
N GLY A 38 -9.99 15.39 2.72
CA GLY A 38 -11.06 16.29 2.30
C GLY A 38 -12.47 15.84 2.69
N SER A 39 -12.65 14.75 3.44
CA SER A 39 -13.97 14.23 3.87
C SER A 39 -14.80 15.26 4.63
N GLU A 40 -14.17 16.23 5.31
CA GLU A 40 -14.85 17.36 5.95
C GLU A 40 -15.66 18.21 4.95
N TYR A 41 -15.24 18.25 3.67
CA TYR A 41 -15.86 19.08 2.62
C TYR A 41 -16.44 18.27 1.47
N PHE A 42 -15.96 17.06 1.24
CA PHE A 42 -16.27 16.24 0.06
C PHE A 42 -16.73 14.84 0.49
N VAL A 43 -18.00 14.57 0.24
CA VAL A 43 -18.62 13.27 0.54
C VAL A 43 -19.44 12.80 -0.66
N GLU A 44 -19.53 11.50 -0.87
CA GLU A 44 -20.28 10.87 -1.95
C GLU A 44 -19.92 11.41 -3.33
N TYR A 45 -20.84 12.16 -3.94
CA TYR A 45 -20.70 12.74 -5.30
C TYR A 45 -20.02 14.13 -5.30
N LEU A 46 -19.84 14.73 -4.14
CA LEU A 46 -19.16 16.02 -4.01
C LEU A 46 -17.66 15.78 -3.99
N THR A 47 -16.96 16.23 -5.03
CA THR A 47 -15.50 16.09 -5.19
C THR A 47 -14.87 17.43 -5.50
N PRO A 48 -13.55 17.61 -5.26
CA PRO A 48 -12.81 18.77 -5.71
C PRO A 48 -13.00 18.99 -7.22
N ARG A 49 -13.16 20.23 -7.63
CA ARG A 49 -13.36 20.57 -9.03
C ARG A 49 -12.03 20.60 -9.79
N GLU A 50 -11.51 19.43 -10.15
CA GLU A 50 -10.19 19.26 -10.78
C GLU A 50 -9.94 20.13 -12.02
N ARG A 51 -11.00 20.54 -12.74
CA ARG A 51 -10.89 21.52 -13.84
C ARG A 51 -10.33 22.89 -13.41
N PHE A 52 -10.39 23.18 -12.12
CA PHE A 52 -9.81 24.40 -11.53
C PHE A 52 -8.48 24.11 -10.80
N GLY A 53 -7.83 23.01 -11.12
CA GLY A 53 -6.52 22.63 -10.56
C GLY A 53 -6.52 22.63 -9.04
N LEU A 54 -5.54 23.26 -8.44
CA LEU A 54 -5.36 23.30 -6.97
C LEU A 54 -6.25 24.33 -6.24
N ARG A 55 -7.15 25.03 -6.94
CA ARG A 55 -7.95 26.11 -6.33
C ARG A 55 -8.74 25.66 -5.11
N ASP A 56 -9.50 24.57 -5.21
CA ASP A 56 -10.34 24.08 -4.12
C ASP A 56 -9.48 23.56 -2.98
N TYR A 57 -8.42 22.80 -3.29
CA TYR A 57 -7.49 22.26 -2.30
C TYR A 57 -6.82 23.37 -1.47
N PHE A 58 -6.39 24.45 -2.11
CA PHE A 58 -5.78 25.56 -1.41
C PHE A 58 -6.78 26.45 -0.66
N ALA A 59 -7.99 26.60 -1.18
CA ALA A 59 -9.03 27.40 -0.53
C ALA A 59 -9.52 26.76 0.76
N LEU A 60 -9.57 25.43 0.79
CA LEU A 60 -10.02 24.64 1.94
C LEU A 60 -8.87 24.21 2.87
N GLY A 61 -7.61 24.59 2.55
CA GLY A 61 -6.45 24.23 3.36
C GLY A 61 -6.05 22.75 3.30
N LEU A 62 -6.54 22.00 2.31
CA LEU A 62 -6.25 20.58 2.16
C LEU A 62 -4.82 20.30 1.68
N LEU A 63 -4.23 21.25 0.97
CA LEU A 63 -2.83 21.22 0.55
C LEU A 63 -2.09 22.47 1.03
N PRO A 64 -0.83 22.35 1.50
CA PRO A 64 -0.03 23.50 1.88
C PRO A 64 0.40 24.27 0.63
N ARG A 65 0.45 25.60 0.72
CA ARG A 65 0.98 26.46 -0.36
C ARG A 65 2.50 26.50 -0.28
N LEU A 66 3.15 25.54 -0.94
CA LEU A 66 4.61 25.44 -0.96
C LEU A 66 5.14 25.87 -2.34
N PRO A 67 5.86 27.01 -2.40
CA PRO A 67 6.44 27.50 -3.65
C PRO A 67 7.40 26.49 -4.27
N GLY A 68 7.23 26.23 -5.58
CA GLY A 68 8.09 25.31 -6.35
C GLY A 68 7.86 23.82 -6.06
N LEU A 69 6.71 23.44 -5.46
CA LEU A 69 6.34 22.04 -5.25
C LEU A 69 5.42 21.49 -6.35
N TYR A 70 4.50 22.31 -6.84
CA TYR A 70 3.36 21.87 -7.61
C TYR A 70 3.54 22.02 -9.12
N ALA A 71 3.02 21.04 -9.86
CA ALA A 71 3.06 20.98 -11.31
C ALA A 71 2.37 22.18 -11.98
N ALA A 72 2.95 22.64 -13.07
CA ALA A 72 2.55 23.85 -13.78
C ALA A 72 1.07 23.81 -14.23
N ASP A 73 0.60 22.69 -14.75
CA ASP A 73 -0.78 22.52 -15.24
C ASP A 73 -1.82 22.63 -14.12
N TRP A 74 -1.52 22.11 -12.94
CA TRP A 74 -2.38 22.22 -11.75
C TRP A 74 -2.46 23.66 -11.22
N LEU A 75 -1.34 24.40 -11.25
CA LEU A 75 -1.30 25.82 -10.85
C LEU A 75 -1.99 26.70 -11.88
N GLU A 76 -1.73 26.50 -13.18
CA GLU A 76 -2.35 27.27 -14.27
C GLU A 76 -3.88 27.16 -14.24
N ARG A 77 -4.41 25.94 -14.09
CA ARG A 77 -5.86 25.73 -13.92
C ARG A 77 -6.42 26.42 -12.66
N ALA A 78 -5.62 26.62 -11.64
CA ALA A 78 -5.99 27.38 -10.44
C ALA A 78 -5.89 28.89 -10.62
N GLY A 79 -5.33 29.38 -11.74
CA GLY A 79 -5.04 30.79 -11.98
C GLY A 79 -3.84 31.29 -11.19
N LEU A 80 -2.90 30.42 -10.87
CA LEU A 80 -1.70 30.71 -10.09
C LEU A 80 -0.45 30.61 -10.98
N PRO A 81 0.60 31.44 -10.74
CA PRO A 81 1.85 31.32 -11.47
C PRO A 81 2.57 30.02 -11.09
N HIS A 82 3.20 29.38 -12.06
CA HIS A 82 4.16 28.32 -11.81
C HIS A 82 5.46 28.92 -11.27
N GLU A 83 6.02 28.27 -10.28
CA GLU A 83 7.31 28.64 -9.71
C GLU A 83 8.35 27.56 -9.99
N THR A 84 9.60 27.98 -10.21
CA THR A 84 10.71 27.04 -10.39
C THR A 84 10.79 26.05 -9.24
N PRO A 85 10.89 24.73 -9.51
CA PRO A 85 11.03 23.71 -8.48
C PRO A 85 12.18 23.99 -7.52
N ARG A 86 11.93 23.79 -6.23
CA ARG A 86 12.88 24.07 -5.14
C ARG A 86 13.21 22.86 -4.29
N PHE A 87 12.71 21.69 -4.69
CA PHE A 87 12.93 20.43 -3.97
C PHE A 87 13.84 19.55 -4.78
N SER A 88 14.80 18.92 -4.12
CA SER A 88 15.87 18.13 -4.75
C SER A 88 15.38 16.77 -5.21
N ALA A 89 14.51 16.13 -4.43
CA ALA A 89 13.94 14.80 -4.73
C ALA A 89 12.75 14.47 -3.84
N ALA A 90 11.96 13.45 -4.27
CA ALA A 90 11.01 12.74 -3.43
C ALA A 90 11.40 11.24 -3.39
N PHE A 91 11.42 10.64 -2.21
CA PHE A 91 11.64 9.21 -1.99
C PHE A 91 10.33 8.57 -1.55
N ILE A 92 9.88 7.55 -2.26
CA ILE A 92 8.63 6.85 -1.99
C ILE A 92 8.95 5.51 -1.36
N SER A 93 8.43 5.31 -0.14
CA SER A 93 8.65 4.08 0.62
C SER A 93 7.96 2.88 -0.02
N HIS A 94 6.71 3.02 -0.43
CA HIS A 94 5.94 1.95 -1.08
C HIS A 94 4.71 2.48 -1.83
N ILE A 95 3.93 1.57 -2.44
CA ILE A 95 2.88 1.90 -3.42
C ILE A 95 1.53 2.30 -2.82
N HIS A 96 1.30 2.21 -1.52
CA HIS A 96 -0.02 2.51 -0.97
C HIS A 96 -0.43 3.97 -1.20
N PHE A 97 -1.73 4.18 -1.29
CA PHE A 97 -2.35 5.48 -1.59
C PHE A 97 -1.90 6.59 -0.63
N ASP A 98 -1.82 6.27 0.63
CA ASP A 98 -1.45 7.17 1.71
C ASP A 98 0.05 7.51 1.77
N HIS A 99 0.84 6.98 0.81
CA HIS A 99 2.24 7.30 0.56
C HIS A 99 2.49 7.89 -0.83
N THR A 100 1.55 7.74 -1.79
CA THR A 100 1.78 8.09 -3.20
C THR A 100 0.77 9.03 -3.83
N ASN A 101 -0.45 9.20 -3.27
CA ASN A 101 -1.56 9.85 -3.99
C ASN A 101 -1.29 11.31 -4.37
N HIS A 102 -0.50 12.05 -3.62
CA HIS A 102 -0.17 13.44 -3.91
C HIS A 102 0.99 13.60 -4.92
N LEU A 103 1.61 12.51 -5.40
CA LEU A 103 2.55 12.56 -6.54
C LEU A 103 1.89 13.24 -7.76
N ARG A 104 0.59 13.06 -7.95
CA ARG A 104 -0.19 13.69 -9.04
C ARG A 104 -0.11 15.22 -9.05
N PHE A 105 0.23 15.85 -7.95
CA PHE A 105 0.36 17.30 -7.81
C PHE A 105 1.81 17.78 -7.90
N LEU A 106 2.78 16.88 -7.75
CA LEU A 106 4.19 17.21 -7.70
C LEU A 106 4.69 17.70 -9.06
N ASP A 107 5.56 18.69 -9.07
CA ASP A 107 6.20 19.16 -10.30
C ASP A 107 7.05 18.07 -10.93
N ALA A 108 6.89 17.84 -12.24
CA ALA A 108 7.56 16.78 -12.97
C ALA A 108 9.10 16.92 -13.04
N ALA A 109 9.64 18.12 -12.78
CA ALA A 109 11.08 18.33 -12.71
C ALA A 109 11.70 17.90 -11.37
N ILE A 110 10.89 17.56 -10.36
CA ILE A 110 11.38 16.98 -9.10
C ILE A 110 11.54 15.47 -9.29
N PRO A 111 12.78 14.93 -9.21
CA PRO A 111 13.02 13.50 -9.36
C PRO A 111 12.29 12.68 -8.28
N VAL A 112 11.66 11.57 -8.68
CA VAL A 112 10.98 10.66 -7.77
C VAL A 112 11.75 9.34 -7.70
N HIS A 113 12.31 9.05 -6.53
CA HIS A 113 13.03 7.83 -6.24
C HIS A 113 12.11 6.80 -5.58
N LEU A 114 12.05 5.58 -6.10
CA LEU A 114 11.20 4.49 -5.58
C LEU A 114 11.80 3.13 -5.88
N GLY A 115 11.39 2.11 -5.11
CA GLY A 115 11.78 0.74 -5.37
C GLY A 115 11.36 0.28 -6.78
N ILE A 116 12.19 -0.52 -7.47
CA ILE A 116 11.83 -0.99 -8.81
C ILE A 116 10.52 -1.76 -8.85
N GLY A 117 10.21 -2.56 -7.83
CA GLY A 117 8.92 -3.23 -7.71
C GLY A 117 7.77 -2.25 -7.54
N THR A 118 7.95 -1.19 -6.75
CA THR A 118 6.98 -0.09 -6.59
C THR A 118 6.68 0.57 -7.94
N LYS A 119 7.72 0.81 -8.76
CA LYS A 119 7.55 1.38 -10.11
C LYS A 119 6.74 0.46 -11.02
N ILE A 120 7.05 -0.84 -11.02
CA ILE A 120 6.31 -1.83 -11.83
C ILE A 120 4.83 -1.88 -11.42
N ILE A 121 4.54 -1.82 -10.11
CA ILE A 121 3.16 -1.81 -9.61
C ILE A 121 2.45 -0.52 -10.04
N LEU A 122 3.13 0.62 -9.95
CA LEU A 122 2.62 1.91 -10.38
C LEU A 122 2.23 1.90 -11.87
N ASP A 123 3.13 1.41 -12.73
CA ASP A 123 2.90 1.30 -14.17
C ASP A 123 1.74 0.36 -14.50
N SER A 124 1.67 -0.79 -13.83
CA SER A 124 0.56 -1.73 -13.99
C SER A 124 -0.77 -1.11 -13.55
N TRP A 125 -0.75 -0.34 -12.48
CA TRP A 125 -1.94 0.34 -11.98
C TRP A 125 -2.42 1.43 -12.94
N GLU A 126 -1.53 2.26 -13.44
CA GLU A 126 -1.84 3.30 -14.41
C GLU A 126 -2.43 2.72 -15.70
N ILE A 127 -1.84 1.64 -16.23
CA ILE A 127 -2.34 0.93 -17.41
C ILE A 127 -3.74 0.37 -17.19
N THR A 128 -4.02 -0.17 -16.01
CA THR A 128 -5.26 -0.91 -15.72
C THR A 128 -6.37 -0.06 -15.09
N THR A 129 -6.11 1.22 -14.79
CA THR A 129 -7.07 2.12 -14.13
C THR A 129 -7.28 3.37 -14.97
N ARG A 130 -8.50 3.53 -15.52
CA ARG A 130 -8.85 4.72 -16.28
C ARG A 130 -8.86 5.97 -15.42
N GLY A 131 -8.34 7.06 -15.96
CA GLY A 131 -8.33 8.37 -15.28
C GLY A 131 -7.30 8.48 -14.16
N MET A 132 -6.39 7.52 -14.05
CA MET A 132 -5.23 7.64 -13.20
C MET A 132 -4.12 8.32 -13.98
N ASP A 133 -3.78 9.53 -13.56
CA ASP A 133 -2.68 10.31 -14.13
C ASP A 133 -1.71 10.68 -13.00
N LEU A 134 -0.60 9.95 -12.92
CA LEU A 134 0.44 10.18 -11.92
C LEU A 134 1.51 11.13 -12.42
N LEU A 135 1.29 11.77 -13.56
CA LEU A 135 2.24 12.63 -14.26
C LEU A 135 3.53 11.88 -14.67
N ALA A 136 4.14 12.32 -15.75
CA ALA A 136 5.44 11.81 -16.20
C ALA A 136 6.56 12.44 -15.36
N HIS A 137 6.86 11.83 -14.21
CA HIS A 137 8.01 12.22 -13.38
C HIS A 137 9.32 11.61 -13.91
N ASP A 138 10.45 12.19 -13.55
CA ASP A 138 11.76 11.55 -13.65
C ASP A 138 11.85 10.46 -12.56
N TYR A 139 11.29 9.28 -12.86
CA TYR A 139 11.31 8.14 -11.95
C TYR A 139 12.68 7.45 -11.95
N ARG A 140 13.34 7.47 -10.81
CA ARG A 140 14.64 6.83 -10.57
C ARG A 140 14.45 5.64 -9.64
N THR A 141 14.73 4.44 -10.14
CA THR A 141 14.48 3.22 -9.36
C THR A 141 15.73 2.78 -8.59
N PHE A 142 15.49 2.19 -7.41
CA PHE A 142 16.53 1.65 -6.55
C PHE A 142 16.18 0.25 -6.02
N ARG A 143 17.17 -0.35 -5.35
CA ARG A 143 17.07 -1.58 -4.53
C ARG A 143 17.89 -1.38 -3.26
N THR A 144 17.70 -2.26 -2.27
CA THR A 144 18.59 -2.35 -1.09
C THR A 144 20.06 -2.43 -1.52
N GLY A 145 20.90 -1.69 -0.82
CA GLY A 145 22.34 -1.54 -1.12
C GLY A 145 22.66 -0.43 -2.12
N ALA A 146 21.68 0.33 -2.59
CA ALA A 146 21.93 1.59 -3.29
C ALA A 146 22.32 2.66 -2.26
N SER A 147 23.23 3.54 -2.65
CA SER A 147 23.56 4.79 -1.97
C SER A 147 23.26 5.90 -2.96
N ILE A 148 22.33 6.78 -2.60
CA ILE A 148 21.80 7.82 -3.50
C ILE A 148 22.15 9.18 -2.91
N ASP A 149 23.08 9.87 -3.56
CA ASP A 149 23.43 11.25 -3.19
C ASP A 149 22.43 12.24 -3.80
N VAL A 150 21.90 13.11 -2.96
CA VAL A 150 21.02 14.21 -3.33
C VAL A 150 21.55 15.50 -2.70
N ASP A 151 22.23 16.31 -3.49
CA ASP A 151 22.82 17.59 -3.07
C ASP A 151 23.71 17.46 -1.80
N GLY A 152 24.48 16.36 -1.70
CA GLY A 152 25.40 16.06 -0.60
C GLY A 152 24.73 15.41 0.63
N VAL A 153 23.49 14.99 0.53
CA VAL A 153 22.79 14.13 1.50
C VAL A 153 22.65 12.74 0.90
N GLU A 154 23.22 11.75 1.56
CA GLU A 154 23.11 10.35 1.15
C GLU A 154 21.84 9.72 1.70
N VAL A 155 21.09 9.03 0.83
CA VAL A 155 19.89 8.26 1.20
C VAL A 155 20.12 6.80 0.87
N GLU A 156 20.04 5.92 1.87
CA GLU A 156 20.17 4.48 1.75
C GLU A 156 18.79 3.81 1.92
N PRO A 157 18.21 3.19 0.87
CA PRO A 157 17.00 2.42 0.95
C PRO A 157 17.27 1.00 1.46
N ILE A 158 16.52 0.55 2.45
CA ILE A 158 16.58 -0.82 2.97
C ILE A 158 15.18 -1.43 2.87
N HIS A 159 15.07 -2.59 2.23
CA HIS A 159 13.80 -3.31 2.06
C HIS A 159 13.19 -3.67 3.40
N VAL A 160 11.88 -3.54 3.52
CA VAL A 160 11.08 -3.97 4.68
C VAL A 160 9.94 -4.88 4.24
N ASP A 161 9.50 -5.77 5.12
CA ASP A 161 8.29 -6.57 4.89
C ASP A 161 7.04 -5.72 5.15
N HIS A 162 6.14 -5.70 4.19
CA HIS A 162 4.85 -5.03 4.26
C HIS A 162 3.81 -5.76 3.38
N SER A 163 2.53 -5.37 3.42
CA SER A 163 1.47 -5.96 2.59
C SER A 163 1.57 -5.60 1.10
N ALA A 164 2.44 -4.66 0.73
CA ALA A 164 2.80 -4.37 -0.66
C ALA A 164 4.25 -4.77 -0.91
N PRO A 165 4.58 -5.44 -2.04
CA PRO A 165 5.96 -5.77 -2.37
C PRO A 165 6.77 -4.49 -2.65
N ALA A 166 8.11 -4.60 -2.46
CA ALA A 166 9.05 -3.50 -2.63
C ALA A 166 8.76 -2.28 -1.74
N ALA A 167 8.42 -2.54 -0.47
CA ALA A 167 8.38 -1.52 0.57
C ALA A 167 9.77 -1.29 1.16
N TYR A 168 10.10 -0.03 1.45
CA TYR A 168 11.43 0.38 1.92
C TYR A 168 11.33 1.34 3.10
N GLY A 169 12.24 1.16 4.08
CA GLY A 169 12.65 2.22 4.96
C GLY A 169 13.88 2.94 4.40
N PHE A 170 14.17 4.11 4.93
CA PHE A 170 15.31 4.94 4.50
C PHE A 170 16.22 5.31 5.65
N LEU A 171 17.54 5.25 5.43
CA LEU A 171 18.53 5.92 6.26
C LEU A 171 18.99 7.18 5.52
N VAL A 172 18.74 8.35 6.11
CA VAL A 172 19.10 9.66 5.53
C VAL A 172 20.25 10.22 6.32
N HIS A 173 21.43 10.30 5.69
CA HIS A 173 22.68 10.74 6.32
C HIS A 173 22.85 12.25 6.18
N THR A 174 22.45 12.97 7.23
CA THR A 174 22.47 14.44 7.27
C THR A 174 23.71 14.97 7.98
N ALA A 175 23.91 16.27 7.93
CA ALA A 175 25.01 16.93 8.68
C ALA A 175 24.88 16.80 10.21
N ALA A 176 23.65 16.64 10.72
CA ALA A 176 23.39 16.42 12.15
C ALA A 176 23.59 14.95 12.60
N GLY A 177 23.49 14.01 11.65
CA GLY A 177 23.58 12.58 11.88
C GLY A 177 22.54 11.82 11.05
N THR A 178 22.42 10.52 11.28
CA THR A 178 21.48 9.67 10.54
C THR A 178 20.05 9.82 11.06
N VAL A 179 19.12 10.04 10.13
CA VAL A 179 17.67 9.95 10.37
C VAL A 179 17.16 8.65 9.75
N ALA A 180 16.57 7.78 10.56
CA ALA A 180 15.92 6.57 10.08
C ALA A 180 14.41 6.83 9.88
N TYR A 181 13.88 6.45 8.72
CA TYR A 181 12.47 6.50 8.37
C TYR A 181 11.97 5.09 8.03
N THR A 182 10.97 4.60 8.74
CA THR A 182 10.54 3.21 8.57
C THR A 182 9.72 2.96 7.32
N GLY A 183 9.00 3.98 6.80
CA GLY A 183 7.81 3.69 6.01
C GLY A 183 6.86 2.83 6.83
N ASP A 184 6.08 1.99 6.15
CA ASP A 184 5.21 0.99 6.77
C ASP A 184 5.88 -0.37 6.77
N LEU A 185 5.77 -1.13 7.87
CA LEU A 185 6.47 -2.39 8.00
C LEU A 185 5.79 -3.38 8.96
N ARG A 186 6.13 -4.68 8.78
CA ARG A 186 5.70 -5.78 9.67
C ARG A 186 6.84 -6.76 9.94
N GLN A 187 6.69 -7.61 10.97
CA GLN A 187 7.62 -8.72 11.27
C GLN A 187 6.96 -10.11 11.25
N HIS A 188 5.68 -10.18 11.02
CA HIS A 188 4.88 -11.41 11.01
C HIS A 188 4.45 -11.84 9.58
N GLY A 189 4.99 -11.18 8.57
CA GLY A 189 4.80 -11.51 7.17
C GLY A 189 5.78 -12.59 6.68
N PRO A 190 5.78 -12.89 5.38
CA PRO A 190 6.63 -13.93 4.80
C PRO A 190 8.10 -13.53 4.65
N HIS A 191 8.41 -12.23 4.74
CA HIS A 191 9.74 -11.65 4.52
C HIS A 191 10.25 -10.86 5.73
N ALA A 192 9.95 -11.34 6.93
CA ALA A 192 10.34 -10.68 8.18
C ALA A 192 11.86 -10.42 8.32
N GLU A 193 12.70 -11.17 7.59
CA GLU A 193 14.14 -10.92 7.49
C GLU A 193 14.47 -9.53 6.93
N MET A 194 13.70 -9.03 5.95
CA MET A 194 13.92 -7.71 5.36
C MET A 194 13.74 -6.60 6.41
N THR A 195 12.72 -6.70 7.24
CA THR A 195 12.50 -5.74 8.35
C THR A 195 13.60 -5.86 9.42
N ARG A 196 14.08 -7.08 9.68
CA ARG A 196 15.25 -7.26 10.58
C ARG A 196 16.51 -6.63 10.04
N ASP A 197 16.75 -6.72 8.72
CA ASP A 197 17.88 -6.07 8.06
C ASP A 197 17.81 -4.54 8.19
N PHE A 198 16.59 -3.96 8.03
CA PHE A 198 16.38 -2.53 8.29
C PHE A 198 16.67 -2.15 9.74
N ILE A 199 16.17 -2.92 10.71
CA ILE A 199 16.41 -2.67 12.15
C ILE A 199 17.90 -2.71 12.45
N GLU A 200 18.64 -3.70 11.93
CA GLU A 200 20.07 -3.83 12.12
C GLU A 200 20.86 -2.71 11.42
N GLY A 201 20.48 -2.35 10.19
CA GLY A 201 21.06 -1.22 9.48
C GLY A 201 20.85 0.10 10.23
N ALA A 202 19.64 0.35 10.71
CA ALA A 202 19.36 1.53 11.51
C ALA A 202 20.16 1.54 12.81
N ARG A 203 20.18 0.42 13.55
CA ARG A 203 20.95 0.27 14.81
C ARG A 203 22.43 0.55 14.62
N THR A 204 23.03 0.04 13.54
CA THR A 204 24.46 0.19 13.25
C THR A 204 24.84 1.64 12.92
N ASN A 205 23.90 2.40 12.37
CA ASN A 205 24.08 3.82 12.02
C ASN A 205 23.75 4.79 13.18
N GLU A 206 23.41 4.29 14.37
CA GLU A 206 23.17 5.09 15.60
C GLU A 206 22.28 6.32 15.33
N PRO A 207 21.02 6.17 14.85
CA PRO A 207 20.25 7.30 14.35
C PRO A 207 19.95 8.33 15.44
N ILE A 208 20.11 9.61 15.09
CA ILE A 208 19.73 10.74 15.96
C ILE A 208 18.23 10.87 16.07
N ALA A 209 17.48 10.43 15.04
CA ALA A 209 16.03 10.40 15.02
C ALA A 209 15.54 9.13 14.29
N LEU A 210 14.49 8.52 14.83
CA LEU A 210 13.71 7.45 14.21
C LEU A 210 12.30 7.98 13.96
N ILE A 211 11.95 8.20 12.71
CA ILE A 211 10.59 8.50 12.27
C ILE A 211 9.90 7.17 11.99
N THR A 212 8.84 6.84 12.70
CA THR A 212 8.22 5.51 12.64
C THR A 212 6.71 5.56 12.61
N GLU A 213 6.13 4.62 11.84
CA GLU A 213 4.70 4.37 11.83
C GLU A 213 4.18 3.86 13.18
N GLY A 214 2.87 3.97 13.38
CA GLY A 214 2.19 3.42 14.54
C GLY A 214 0.72 3.09 14.26
N THR A 215 0.42 2.59 13.07
CA THR A 215 -0.94 2.26 12.61
C THR A 215 -1.72 1.37 13.58
N ARG A 216 -1.01 0.49 14.30
CA ARG A 216 -1.60 -0.44 15.27
C ARG A 216 -1.27 -0.10 16.73
N VAL A 217 -0.73 1.08 16.96
CA VAL A 217 -0.54 1.61 18.32
C VAL A 217 -1.83 2.28 18.76
N THR A 218 -2.70 1.54 19.41
CA THR A 218 -4.05 1.97 19.80
C THR A 218 -4.42 1.36 21.17
N PRO A 219 -5.28 2.00 21.98
CA PRO A 219 -5.72 1.46 23.26
C PRO A 219 -6.36 0.07 23.14
N GLU A 220 -7.13 -0.14 22.08
CA GLU A 220 -7.79 -1.42 21.79
C GLU A 220 -7.60 -1.75 20.32
N ASP A 221 -6.76 -2.75 20.02
CA ASP A 221 -6.59 -3.23 18.65
C ASP A 221 -7.52 -4.43 18.40
N PRO A 222 -8.62 -4.27 17.66
CA PRO A 222 -9.57 -5.35 17.40
C PRO A 222 -9.01 -6.41 16.42
N ARG A 223 -7.89 -6.10 15.74
CA ARG A 223 -7.33 -6.94 14.67
C ARG A 223 -6.67 -8.20 15.23
N SER A 224 -6.95 -9.34 14.61
CA SER A 224 -6.26 -10.57 14.93
C SER A 224 -4.78 -10.47 14.54
N ASN A 225 -3.89 -10.98 15.38
CA ASN A 225 -2.45 -10.97 15.10
C ASN A 225 -2.01 -12.29 14.46
N LEU A 226 -2.64 -12.66 13.32
CA LEU A 226 -2.24 -13.84 12.57
C LEU A 226 -0.97 -13.56 11.77
N THR A 227 -0.11 -14.57 11.67
CA THR A 227 0.99 -14.59 10.69
C THR A 227 0.46 -15.02 9.32
N GLU A 228 1.18 -14.70 8.23
CA GLU A 228 0.84 -15.21 6.88
C GLU A 228 0.79 -16.75 6.83
N ALA A 229 1.66 -17.43 7.54
CA ALA A 229 1.63 -18.89 7.66
C ALA A 229 0.34 -19.40 8.32
N GLN A 230 -0.18 -18.69 9.32
CA GLN A 230 -1.45 -19.02 9.96
C GLN A 230 -2.65 -18.72 9.05
N VAL A 231 -2.62 -17.61 8.30
CA VAL A 231 -3.64 -17.31 7.29
C VAL A 231 -3.70 -18.44 6.27
N LYS A 232 -2.57 -18.88 5.75
CA LYS A 232 -2.47 -19.99 4.80
C LYS A 232 -3.04 -21.29 5.39
N SER A 233 -2.59 -21.72 6.57
CA SER A 233 -3.02 -22.98 7.18
C SER A 233 -4.53 -23.01 7.47
N LYS A 234 -5.07 -21.93 8.04
CA LYS A 234 -6.51 -21.78 8.30
C LYS A 234 -7.34 -21.76 7.01
N SER A 235 -6.83 -21.09 5.97
CA SER A 235 -7.48 -21.05 4.66
C SER A 235 -7.51 -22.41 3.97
N ILE A 236 -6.44 -23.22 4.06
CA ILE A 236 -6.42 -24.61 3.58
C ILE A 236 -7.48 -25.45 4.31
N GLU A 237 -7.57 -25.33 5.63
CA GLU A 237 -8.59 -26.04 6.41
C GLU A 237 -10.01 -25.65 6.00
N ALA A 238 -10.30 -24.35 5.87
CA ALA A 238 -11.61 -23.85 5.46
C ALA A 238 -11.96 -24.28 4.03
N ALA A 239 -11.03 -24.19 3.09
CA ALA A 239 -11.19 -24.60 1.70
C ALA A 239 -11.39 -26.13 1.57
N GLY A 240 -10.65 -26.93 2.33
CA GLY A 240 -10.76 -28.38 2.35
C GLY A 240 -12.12 -28.90 2.84
N ARG A 241 -12.82 -28.11 3.67
CA ARG A 241 -14.19 -28.42 4.13
C ARG A 241 -15.28 -28.06 3.12
N ALA A 242 -14.99 -27.32 2.06
CA ALA A 242 -15.94 -26.84 1.06
C ALA A 242 -16.16 -27.88 -0.07
N LYS A 243 -16.45 -29.14 0.28
CA LYS A 243 -16.69 -30.20 -0.72
C LYS A 243 -17.94 -29.90 -1.53
N GLY A 244 -17.84 -30.00 -2.87
CA GLY A 244 -18.94 -29.73 -3.80
C GLY A 244 -19.37 -28.25 -3.85
N LYS A 245 -18.56 -27.30 -3.40
CA LYS A 245 -18.89 -25.88 -3.26
C LYS A 245 -17.71 -25.00 -3.61
N ALA A 246 -17.98 -23.75 -4.01
CA ALA A 246 -16.95 -22.77 -4.28
C ALA A 246 -16.24 -22.29 -3.00
N VAL A 247 -15.02 -21.83 -3.18
CA VAL A 247 -14.27 -21.04 -2.18
C VAL A 247 -13.99 -19.69 -2.78
N PHE A 248 -14.45 -18.63 -2.13
CA PHE A 248 -14.16 -17.25 -2.48
C PHE A 248 -13.16 -16.68 -1.48
N ALA A 249 -12.22 -15.88 -1.97
CA ALA A 249 -11.24 -15.19 -1.14
C ALA A 249 -11.16 -13.71 -1.51
N THR A 250 -11.30 -12.82 -0.52
CA THR A 250 -11.10 -11.39 -0.73
C THR A 250 -9.85 -10.93 0.00
N PHE A 251 -9.03 -10.12 -0.69
CA PHE A 251 -7.80 -9.55 -0.16
C PHE A 251 -7.45 -8.28 -0.96
N TYR A 252 -6.48 -7.50 -0.47
CA TYR A 252 -6.05 -6.30 -1.16
C TYR A 252 -5.42 -6.64 -2.53
N PRO A 253 -5.89 -6.07 -3.64
CA PRO A 253 -5.51 -6.50 -5.00
C PRO A 253 -4.02 -6.39 -5.34
N ARG A 254 -3.23 -5.64 -4.55
CA ARG A 254 -1.78 -5.49 -4.72
C ARG A 254 -0.97 -6.25 -3.68
N ASP A 255 -1.62 -6.95 -2.75
CA ASP A 255 -0.96 -7.85 -1.81
C ASP A 255 -0.57 -9.15 -2.54
N VAL A 256 0.61 -9.11 -3.16
CA VAL A 256 1.15 -10.21 -3.97
C VAL A 256 1.47 -11.43 -3.11
N ASP A 257 1.87 -11.24 -1.87
CA ASP A 257 2.13 -12.34 -0.94
C ASP A 257 0.83 -13.07 -0.59
N ARG A 258 -0.27 -12.33 -0.42
CA ARG A 258 -1.59 -12.92 -0.21
C ARG A 258 -2.10 -13.62 -1.47
N MET A 259 -1.82 -13.11 -2.68
CA MET A 259 -2.10 -13.82 -3.92
C MET A 259 -1.36 -15.16 -3.96
N ARG A 260 -0.05 -15.16 -3.63
CA ARG A 260 0.75 -16.40 -3.52
C ARG A 260 0.15 -17.35 -2.51
N THR A 261 -0.23 -16.86 -1.33
CA THR A 261 -0.91 -17.65 -0.30
C THR A 261 -2.15 -18.35 -0.84
N PHE A 262 -3.04 -17.66 -1.56
CA PHE A 262 -4.25 -18.27 -2.09
C PHE A 262 -4.02 -19.20 -3.30
N VAL A 263 -2.99 -18.97 -4.11
CA VAL A 263 -2.53 -19.95 -5.11
C VAL A 263 -2.10 -21.25 -4.42
N GLU A 264 -1.32 -21.15 -3.35
CA GLU A 264 -0.87 -22.30 -2.58
C GLU A 264 -2.03 -23.01 -1.84
N VAL A 265 -2.99 -22.22 -1.31
CA VAL A 265 -4.23 -22.77 -0.71
C VAL A 265 -5.01 -23.59 -1.75
N ALA A 266 -5.21 -23.07 -2.95
CA ALA A 266 -5.93 -23.77 -4.01
C ALA A 266 -5.22 -25.10 -4.36
N LYS A 267 -3.92 -25.06 -4.61
CA LYS A 267 -3.10 -26.26 -4.91
C LYS A 267 -3.14 -27.28 -3.79
N ALA A 268 -3.06 -26.86 -2.53
CA ALA A 268 -3.07 -27.73 -1.37
C ALA A 268 -4.38 -28.52 -1.23
N VAL A 269 -5.49 -27.99 -1.74
CA VAL A 269 -6.81 -28.66 -1.72
C VAL A 269 -7.21 -29.25 -3.08
N GLY A 270 -6.27 -29.32 -4.05
CA GLY A 270 -6.49 -29.88 -5.38
C GLY A 270 -7.41 -29.04 -6.28
N ARG A 271 -7.41 -27.72 -6.11
CA ARG A 271 -8.24 -26.77 -6.87
C ARG A 271 -7.38 -25.83 -7.69
N LYS A 272 -7.99 -25.19 -8.69
CA LYS A 272 -7.40 -24.08 -9.44
C LYS A 272 -7.74 -22.75 -8.79
N PHE A 273 -6.86 -21.76 -8.94
CA PHE A 273 -7.10 -20.39 -8.46
C PHE A 273 -7.55 -19.48 -9.61
N VAL A 274 -8.67 -18.82 -9.44
CA VAL A 274 -9.19 -17.83 -10.39
C VAL A 274 -8.86 -16.43 -9.88
N VAL A 275 -7.99 -15.73 -10.59
CA VAL A 275 -7.54 -14.39 -10.25
C VAL A 275 -8.24 -13.34 -11.11
N GLN A 276 -8.47 -12.14 -10.57
CA GLN A 276 -9.03 -11.02 -11.34
C GLN A 276 -8.03 -10.51 -12.40
N ALA A 277 -8.54 -10.04 -13.55
CA ALA A 277 -7.69 -9.61 -14.68
C ALA A 277 -6.64 -8.56 -14.30
N ARG A 278 -6.98 -7.55 -13.47
CA ARG A 278 -6.02 -6.54 -12.99
C ARG A 278 -4.90 -7.15 -12.15
N ALA A 279 -5.23 -8.09 -11.27
CA ALA A 279 -4.23 -8.79 -10.47
C ALA A 279 -3.34 -9.69 -11.34
N ALA A 280 -3.92 -10.36 -12.34
CA ALA A 280 -3.16 -11.12 -13.34
C ALA A 280 -2.18 -10.23 -14.12
N HIS A 281 -2.61 -9.06 -14.58
CA HIS A 281 -1.76 -8.08 -15.25
C HIS A 281 -0.60 -7.64 -14.36
N LEU A 282 -0.87 -7.36 -13.07
CA LEU A 282 0.16 -7.03 -12.10
C LEU A 282 1.19 -8.15 -11.94
N LEU A 283 0.76 -9.41 -11.79
CA LEU A 283 1.66 -10.55 -11.68
C LEU A 283 2.53 -10.73 -12.94
N VAL A 284 1.94 -10.57 -14.14
CA VAL A 284 2.69 -10.59 -15.41
C VAL A 284 3.72 -9.46 -15.46
N SER A 285 3.36 -8.26 -15.05
CA SER A 285 4.27 -7.11 -15.01
C SER A 285 5.44 -7.35 -14.04
N LEU A 286 5.16 -7.82 -12.83
CA LEU A 286 6.19 -8.12 -11.82
C LEU A 286 7.11 -9.27 -12.24
N SER A 287 6.60 -10.28 -12.96
CA SER A 287 7.39 -11.43 -13.43
C SER A 287 8.49 -11.05 -14.45
N GLN A 288 8.43 -9.85 -15.01
CA GLN A 288 9.48 -9.35 -15.92
C GLN A 288 10.79 -9.04 -15.18
N ASP A 289 10.73 -8.84 -13.86
CA ASP A 289 11.92 -8.73 -13.03
C ASP A 289 12.26 -10.08 -12.37
N ALA A 290 13.33 -10.71 -12.81
CA ALA A 290 13.75 -12.04 -12.33
C ALA A 290 14.04 -12.12 -10.81
N ARG A 291 14.23 -10.97 -10.14
CA ARG A 291 14.45 -10.90 -8.69
C ARG A 291 13.12 -10.86 -7.89
N ILE A 292 12.01 -10.58 -8.58
CA ILE A 292 10.68 -10.54 -7.95
C ILE A 292 9.98 -11.88 -8.23
N GLN A 293 9.88 -12.70 -7.20
CA GLN A 293 9.22 -14.00 -7.31
C GLN A 293 7.71 -13.85 -7.10
N VAL A 294 6.94 -14.10 -8.15
CA VAL A 294 5.48 -14.04 -8.15
C VAL A 294 4.89 -15.30 -8.80
N PRO A 295 3.61 -15.63 -8.56
CA PRO A 295 2.94 -16.69 -9.31
C PRO A 295 2.99 -16.42 -10.83
N ASP A 296 3.42 -17.40 -11.61
CA ASP A 296 3.55 -17.26 -13.07
C ASP A 296 2.20 -17.49 -13.75
N VAL A 297 1.45 -16.41 -13.94
CA VAL A 297 0.12 -16.44 -14.57
C VAL A 297 0.18 -16.98 -16.00
N LEU A 298 1.27 -16.77 -16.73
CA LEU A 298 1.38 -17.18 -18.14
C LEU A 298 1.68 -18.69 -18.29
N ARG A 299 2.32 -19.33 -17.30
CA ARG A 299 2.76 -20.73 -17.41
C ARG A 299 2.01 -21.67 -16.48
N ASP A 300 1.58 -21.20 -15.30
CA ASP A 300 0.90 -22.04 -14.32
C ASP A 300 -0.52 -22.39 -14.79
N GLN A 301 -0.76 -23.68 -15.10
CA GLN A 301 -2.04 -24.18 -15.60
C GLN A 301 -3.14 -24.22 -14.52
N ASP A 302 -2.77 -24.07 -13.23
CA ASP A 302 -3.70 -23.97 -12.11
C ASP A 302 -4.14 -22.54 -11.83
N LEU A 303 -3.61 -21.55 -12.58
CA LEU A 303 -4.03 -20.16 -12.56
C LEU A 303 -4.95 -19.84 -13.74
N LEU A 304 -6.19 -19.51 -13.42
CA LEU A 304 -7.21 -19.04 -14.36
C LEU A 304 -7.42 -17.55 -14.15
N VAL A 305 -7.84 -16.85 -15.20
CA VAL A 305 -8.09 -15.41 -15.14
C VAL A 305 -9.56 -15.12 -15.43
N TYR A 306 -10.19 -14.34 -14.55
CA TYR A 306 -11.61 -14.04 -14.63
C TYR A 306 -11.90 -12.92 -15.64
N ASP A 307 -12.80 -13.19 -16.61
CA ASP A 307 -13.38 -12.22 -17.54
C ASP A 307 -14.77 -11.78 -17.05
N ARG A 308 -14.91 -10.52 -16.68
CA ARG A 308 -16.18 -9.91 -16.23
C ARG A 308 -17.16 -9.59 -17.37
N ARG A 309 -16.78 -9.85 -18.62
CA ARG A 309 -17.63 -9.61 -19.81
C ARG A 309 -18.14 -8.16 -19.91
N PHE A 310 -17.26 -7.18 -19.77
CA PHE A 310 -17.62 -5.81 -20.05
C PHE A 310 -17.98 -5.61 -21.54
N GLU A 311 -18.96 -4.74 -21.83
CA GLU A 311 -19.32 -4.37 -23.20
C GLU A 311 -18.10 -3.90 -24.02
N ARG A 312 -17.15 -3.24 -23.37
CA ARG A 312 -15.90 -2.76 -23.97
C ARG A 312 -14.72 -3.12 -23.10
N GLN A 313 -13.93 -4.08 -23.57
CA GLN A 313 -12.64 -4.42 -22.98
C GLN A 313 -11.57 -3.40 -23.39
N ASP A 314 -10.70 -3.06 -22.43
CA ASP A 314 -9.53 -2.23 -22.68
C ASP A 314 -8.44 -3.00 -23.45
N THR A 315 -7.51 -2.27 -24.06
CA THR A 315 -6.44 -2.88 -24.86
C THR A 315 -5.57 -3.82 -24.03
N TRP A 316 -5.28 -3.45 -22.77
CA TRP A 316 -4.49 -4.30 -21.89
C TRP A 316 -5.18 -5.63 -21.56
N GLU A 317 -6.50 -5.64 -21.36
CA GLU A 317 -7.28 -6.87 -21.11
C GLU A 317 -7.26 -7.78 -22.35
N LYS A 318 -7.52 -7.22 -23.53
CA LYS A 318 -7.45 -7.97 -24.80
C LYS A 318 -6.10 -8.63 -25.00
N ASN A 319 -5.01 -7.91 -24.73
CA ASN A 319 -3.65 -8.42 -24.86
C ASN A 319 -3.36 -9.54 -23.85
N LEU A 320 -3.79 -9.36 -22.60
CA LEU A 320 -3.64 -10.38 -21.54
C LEU A 320 -4.45 -11.64 -21.90
N PHE A 321 -5.70 -11.50 -22.28
CA PHE A 321 -6.58 -12.63 -22.60
C PHE A 321 -6.13 -13.39 -23.85
N ALA A 322 -5.60 -12.68 -24.84
CA ALA A 322 -5.02 -13.33 -26.03
C ALA A 322 -3.80 -14.23 -25.70
N GLN A 323 -3.02 -13.87 -24.67
CA GLN A 323 -1.90 -14.67 -24.20
C GLN A 323 -2.33 -15.89 -23.37
N LEU A 324 -3.47 -15.80 -22.69
CA LEU A 324 -3.97 -16.82 -21.77
C LEU A 324 -4.85 -17.89 -22.46
N GLY A 325 -5.54 -17.52 -23.55
CA GLY A 325 -6.42 -18.45 -24.29
C GLY A 325 -7.53 -19.03 -23.42
N ASP A 326 -7.62 -20.34 -23.37
CA ASP A 326 -8.65 -21.13 -22.62
C ASP A 326 -8.52 -21.04 -21.10
N ARG A 327 -7.50 -20.39 -20.57
CA ARG A 327 -7.40 -20.08 -19.14
C ARG A 327 -8.16 -18.82 -18.73
N VAL A 328 -8.77 -18.13 -19.67
CA VAL A 328 -9.73 -17.04 -19.41
C VAL A 328 -11.10 -17.64 -19.17
N VAL A 329 -11.66 -17.41 -17.98
CA VAL A 329 -12.91 -18.03 -17.54
C VAL A 329 -13.93 -16.98 -17.12
N THR A 330 -15.21 -17.32 -17.28
CA THR A 330 -16.35 -16.43 -17.03
C THR A 330 -17.16 -16.90 -15.82
N SER A 331 -18.17 -16.11 -15.43
CA SER A 331 -19.13 -16.50 -14.38
C SER A 331 -19.80 -17.85 -14.66
N ASP A 332 -20.10 -18.18 -15.93
CA ASP A 332 -20.69 -19.47 -16.30
C ASP A 332 -19.74 -20.61 -16.00
N TYR A 333 -18.46 -20.47 -16.36
CA TYR A 333 -17.47 -21.50 -16.04
C TYR A 333 -17.34 -21.68 -14.53
N VAL A 334 -17.24 -20.58 -13.76
CA VAL A 334 -17.15 -20.66 -12.29
C VAL A 334 -18.38 -21.32 -11.69
N ARG A 335 -19.59 -21.02 -12.21
CA ARG A 335 -20.83 -21.66 -11.77
C ARG A 335 -20.81 -23.17 -11.94
N ASP A 336 -20.32 -23.61 -13.10
CA ASP A 336 -20.37 -25.02 -13.49
C ASP A 336 -19.23 -25.86 -12.86
N HIS A 337 -18.16 -25.21 -12.30
CA HIS A 337 -16.98 -25.85 -11.72
C HIS A 337 -16.70 -25.45 -10.27
N GLN A 338 -17.74 -25.16 -9.47
CA GLN A 338 -17.62 -24.56 -8.14
C GLN A 338 -16.74 -25.37 -7.16
N ASP A 339 -16.71 -26.67 -7.26
CA ASP A 339 -15.92 -27.55 -6.39
C ASP A 339 -14.45 -27.71 -6.81
N GLU A 340 -14.09 -27.18 -7.98
CA GLU A 340 -12.74 -27.21 -8.53
C GLU A 340 -11.99 -25.90 -8.33
N LEU A 341 -12.65 -24.85 -7.78
CA LEU A 341 -12.12 -23.50 -7.83
C LEU A 341 -11.97 -22.84 -6.44
N VAL A 342 -10.92 -22.03 -6.32
CA VAL A 342 -10.79 -20.93 -5.36
C VAL A 342 -10.79 -19.63 -6.17
N VAL A 343 -11.70 -18.71 -5.88
CA VAL A 343 -11.96 -17.52 -6.70
C VAL A 343 -11.65 -16.25 -5.93
N GLN A 344 -10.79 -15.40 -6.49
CA GLN A 344 -10.60 -14.04 -5.96
C GLN A 344 -11.88 -13.23 -6.17
N LEU A 345 -12.43 -12.66 -5.10
CA LEU A 345 -13.66 -11.90 -5.10
C LEU A 345 -13.51 -10.64 -4.25
N ASP A 346 -13.38 -9.49 -4.86
CA ASP A 346 -13.31 -8.19 -4.18
C ASP A 346 -14.70 -7.58 -3.99
N PHE A 347 -14.82 -6.55 -3.14
CA PHE A 347 -16.06 -5.82 -2.95
C PHE A 347 -16.68 -5.34 -4.27
N THR A 348 -15.87 -4.78 -5.16
CA THR A 348 -16.32 -4.30 -6.49
C THR A 348 -16.74 -5.42 -7.45
N THR A 349 -16.44 -6.66 -7.12
CA THR A 349 -16.80 -7.85 -7.91
C THR A 349 -17.89 -8.71 -7.25
N MET A 350 -18.40 -8.31 -6.08
CA MET A 350 -19.54 -8.99 -5.44
C MET A 350 -20.75 -9.21 -6.36
N PRO A 351 -21.11 -8.28 -7.28
CA PRO A 351 -22.22 -8.50 -8.23
C PRO A 351 -22.05 -9.74 -9.11
N GLU A 352 -20.82 -10.22 -9.37
CA GLU A 352 -20.58 -11.45 -10.14
C GLU A 352 -21.22 -12.70 -9.49
N LEU A 353 -21.46 -12.65 -8.15
CA LEU A 353 -22.17 -13.73 -7.44
C LEU A 353 -23.60 -13.98 -7.98
N VAL A 354 -24.22 -12.96 -8.58
CA VAL A 354 -25.56 -13.10 -9.18
C VAL A 354 -25.55 -14.07 -10.35
N ASP A 355 -24.48 -14.06 -11.16
CA ASP A 355 -24.31 -14.93 -12.32
C ASP A 355 -23.65 -16.26 -11.94
N ILE A 356 -22.69 -16.23 -11.01
CA ILE A 356 -22.01 -17.44 -10.47
C ILE A 356 -23.01 -18.34 -9.73
N ARG A 357 -23.97 -17.78 -9.00
CA ARG A 357 -24.99 -18.53 -8.22
C ARG A 357 -24.35 -19.55 -7.30
N PRO A 358 -23.58 -19.12 -6.28
CA PRO A 358 -22.86 -20.06 -5.43
C PRO A 358 -23.79 -21.07 -4.74
N VAL A 359 -23.35 -22.30 -4.64
CA VAL A 359 -24.04 -23.33 -3.85
C VAL A 359 -24.11 -22.87 -2.38
N PRO A 360 -25.30 -22.89 -1.74
CA PRO A 360 -25.45 -22.47 -0.34
C PRO A 360 -24.44 -23.19 0.58
N GLY A 361 -23.77 -22.40 1.43
CA GLY A 361 -22.68 -22.87 2.28
C GLY A 361 -21.31 -22.92 1.58
N SER A 362 -21.17 -22.31 0.39
CA SER A 362 -19.87 -21.98 -0.19
C SER A 362 -19.04 -21.14 0.78
N THR A 363 -17.73 -21.32 0.76
CA THR A 363 -16.82 -20.67 1.70
C THR A 363 -16.48 -19.26 1.19
N PHE A 364 -16.49 -18.27 2.09
CA PHE A 364 -16.01 -16.92 1.85
C PHE A 364 -14.93 -16.57 2.88
N ILE A 365 -13.68 -16.48 2.43
CA ILE A 365 -12.53 -16.12 3.27
C ILE A 365 -12.30 -14.62 3.10
N HIS A 366 -12.68 -13.85 4.13
CA HIS A 366 -12.40 -12.44 4.22
C HIS A 366 -10.97 -12.26 4.74
N SER A 367 -10.05 -11.92 3.85
CA SER A 367 -8.61 -11.82 4.11
C SER A 367 -8.10 -10.36 4.01
N LYS A 368 -8.97 -9.42 4.39
CA LYS A 368 -8.66 -8.00 4.62
C LYS A 368 -8.68 -7.70 6.11
N SER A 369 -8.18 -6.53 6.49
CA SER A 369 -8.24 -6.05 7.86
C SER A 369 -9.71 -6.03 8.34
N GLU A 370 -9.90 -6.30 9.61
CA GLU A 370 -11.13 -6.00 10.29
C GLU A 370 -11.37 -4.47 10.23
N PRO A 371 -12.63 -4.02 10.06
CA PRO A 371 -12.93 -2.59 10.10
C PRO A 371 -12.59 -2.03 11.48
N ILE A 372 -12.05 -0.82 11.51
CA ILE A 372 -11.70 -0.12 12.74
C ILE A 372 -12.97 0.58 13.30
N GLU A 373 -13.85 1.02 12.39
CA GLU A 373 -15.10 1.70 12.73
C GLU A 373 -16.27 0.70 12.79
N GLU A 374 -17.12 0.84 13.81
CA GLU A 374 -18.31 0.00 13.98
C GLU A 374 -19.33 0.21 12.84
N ASP A 375 -19.43 1.42 12.28
CA ASP A 375 -20.38 1.81 11.23
C ASP A 375 -19.71 1.82 9.83
N ASN A 376 -19.10 0.72 9.43
CA ASN A 376 -18.50 0.61 8.10
C ASN A 376 -19.53 0.10 7.08
N GLU A 377 -20.08 0.99 6.25
CA GLU A 377 -21.09 0.67 5.22
C GLU A 377 -20.64 -0.41 4.23
N VAL A 378 -19.33 -0.44 3.89
CA VAL A 378 -18.76 -1.46 3.00
C VAL A 378 -18.83 -2.84 3.63
N GLU A 379 -18.50 -2.96 4.92
CA GLU A 379 -18.57 -4.23 5.66
C GLU A 379 -20.01 -4.70 5.83
N GLU A 380 -20.94 -3.78 6.08
CA GLU A 380 -22.37 -4.10 6.12
C GLU A 380 -22.86 -4.62 4.76
N ALA A 381 -22.49 -3.95 3.67
CA ALA A 381 -22.82 -4.42 2.34
C ALA A 381 -22.24 -5.82 2.05
N VAL A 382 -20.97 -6.07 2.40
CA VAL A 382 -20.34 -7.41 2.29
C VAL A 382 -21.12 -8.43 3.12
N ALA A 383 -21.50 -8.11 4.35
CA ALA A 383 -22.29 -8.99 5.20
C ALA A 383 -23.66 -9.32 4.59
N ASN A 384 -24.31 -8.35 3.92
CA ASN A 384 -25.57 -8.56 3.21
C ASN A 384 -25.40 -9.53 2.03
N TRP A 385 -24.35 -9.38 1.20
CA TRP A 385 -24.02 -10.31 0.13
C TRP A 385 -23.78 -11.73 0.66
N VAL A 386 -22.96 -11.85 1.69
CA VAL A 386 -22.65 -13.14 2.35
C VAL A 386 -23.95 -13.82 2.87
N ARG A 387 -24.83 -13.07 3.49
CA ARG A 387 -26.10 -13.57 4.02
C ARG A 387 -27.06 -13.98 2.90
N PHE A 388 -27.19 -13.14 1.86
CA PHE A 388 -28.11 -13.42 0.73
C PHE A 388 -27.75 -14.71 0.01
N PHE A 389 -26.46 -14.90 -0.32
CA PHE A 389 -25.98 -16.12 -0.98
C PHE A 389 -25.71 -17.27 -0.01
N LYS A 390 -26.00 -17.10 1.29
CA LYS A 390 -25.78 -18.13 2.34
C LYS A 390 -24.34 -18.63 2.33
N LEU A 391 -23.37 -17.73 2.17
CA LEU A 391 -21.96 -18.08 2.22
C LEU A 391 -21.51 -18.27 3.67
N ARG A 392 -20.52 -19.14 3.87
CA ARG A 392 -19.88 -19.34 5.17
C ARG A 392 -18.65 -18.46 5.28
N ARG A 393 -18.75 -17.35 6.04
CA ARG A 393 -17.66 -16.39 6.22
C ARG A 393 -16.63 -16.86 7.24
N PHE A 394 -15.35 -16.62 6.91
CA PHE A 394 -14.20 -16.75 7.78
C PHE A 394 -13.37 -15.47 7.69
N GLN A 395 -12.84 -15.00 8.82
CA GLN A 395 -11.95 -13.84 8.90
C GLN A 395 -10.52 -14.34 9.14
N TYR A 396 -9.66 -14.28 8.12
CA TYR A 396 -8.26 -14.67 8.19
C TYR A 396 -7.39 -13.63 7.52
N HIS A 397 -6.77 -12.78 8.32
CA HIS A 397 -5.94 -11.68 7.85
C HIS A 397 -4.66 -11.57 8.69
N ALA A 398 -3.53 -11.31 8.03
CA ALA A 398 -2.30 -10.85 8.63
C ALA A 398 -2.11 -9.38 8.25
N SER A 399 -1.94 -8.53 9.25
CA SER A 399 -1.79 -7.08 9.03
C SER A 399 -0.54 -6.75 8.20
N GLY A 400 -0.59 -5.65 7.46
CA GLY A 400 0.59 -5.04 6.83
C GLY A 400 1.50 -4.31 7.82
N HIS A 401 1.03 -4.06 9.05
CA HIS A 401 1.70 -3.23 10.05
C HIS A 401 2.04 -4.00 11.31
N MET A 402 3.13 -3.63 11.96
CA MET A 402 3.52 -4.16 13.27
C MET A 402 2.46 -3.89 14.33
N SER A 403 2.28 -4.86 15.24
CA SER A 403 1.56 -4.63 16.50
C SER A 403 2.31 -3.63 17.40
N GLU A 404 1.59 -3.03 18.35
CA GLU A 404 2.20 -2.11 19.33
C GLU A 404 3.44 -2.72 20.02
N ARG A 405 3.39 -4.01 20.36
CA ARG A 405 4.52 -4.71 20.97
C ARG A 405 5.73 -4.81 20.01
N GLU A 406 5.49 -5.18 18.75
CA GLU A 406 6.57 -5.27 17.75
C GLU A 406 7.20 -3.90 17.49
N ILE A 407 6.41 -2.82 17.43
CA ILE A 407 6.89 -1.42 17.31
C ILE A 407 7.77 -1.07 18.52
N ALA A 408 7.32 -1.35 19.75
CA ALA A 408 8.09 -1.06 20.96
C ALA A 408 9.40 -1.84 21.00
N ASP A 409 9.40 -3.10 20.58
CA ASP A 409 10.60 -3.94 20.54
C ASP A 409 11.58 -3.45 19.46
N MET A 410 11.10 -3.02 18.28
CA MET A 410 11.88 -2.40 17.22
C MET A 410 12.54 -1.10 17.69
N ILE A 411 11.79 -0.20 18.32
CA ILE A 411 12.28 1.09 18.83
C ILE A 411 13.44 0.86 19.82
N ARG A 412 13.28 -0.09 20.75
CA ARG A 412 14.32 -0.45 21.71
C ARG A 412 15.55 -1.06 21.04
N ALA A 413 15.35 -1.90 20.00
CA ALA A 413 16.45 -2.55 19.29
C ALA A 413 17.28 -1.53 18.49
N ILE A 414 16.64 -0.56 17.83
CA ILE A 414 17.32 0.51 17.08
C ILE A 414 18.05 1.47 18.02
N GLY A 415 17.43 1.86 19.13
CA GLY A 415 18.05 2.72 20.14
C GLY A 415 18.33 4.15 19.68
N ALA A 416 17.49 4.73 18.83
CA ALA A 416 17.62 6.10 18.35
C ALA A 416 17.60 7.13 19.49
N LYS A 417 18.31 8.26 19.32
CA LYS A 417 18.34 9.33 20.35
C LYS A 417 16.97 9.98 20.56
N ALA A 418 16.14 10.05 19.52
CA ALA A 418 14.76 10.52 19.60
C ALA A 418 13.86 9.66 18.70
N VAL A 419 12.62 9.43 19.13
CA VAL A 419 11.57 8.78 18.34
C VAL A 419 10.52 9.79 17.97
N ILE A 420 10.14 9.82 16.70
CA ILE A 420 9.15 10.73 16.12
C ILE A 420 8.03 9.85 15.55
N PRO A 421 6.92 9.68 16.28
CA PRO A 421 5.80 8.89 15.80
C PRO A 421 5.01 9.66 14.74
N ILE A 422 4.71 8.95 13.65
CA ILE A 422 3.82 9.39 12.58
C ILE A 422 2.89 8.24 12.20
N HIS A 423 1.94 8.48 11.29
CA HIS A 423 1.03 7.43 10.83
C HIS A 423 0.34 6.71 12.00
N THR A 424 -0.12 7.49 12.97
CA THR A 424 -0.77 7.03 14.19
C THR A 424 -1.71 8.09 14.76
N GLU A 425 -2.84 7.67 15.28
CA GLU A 425 -3.79 8.53 16.02
C GLU A 425 -3.40 8.71 17.49
N TYR A 426 -2.47 7.87 18.00
CA TYR A 426 -2.09 7.82 19.41
C TYR A 426 -0.58 8.04 19.64
N PRO A 427 0.00 9.16 19.16
CA PRO A 427 1.43 9.41 19.29
C PRO A 427 1.92 9.48 20.74
N GLU A 428 1.06 9.83 21.71
CA GLU A 428 1.37 9.90 23.12
C GLU A 428 1.76 8.54 23.73
N ARG A 429 1.25 7.43 23.16
CA ARG A 429 1.57 6.07 23.63
C ARG A 429 3.05 5.70 23.45
N PHE A 430 3.74 6.33 22.51
CA PHE A 430 5.15 6.09 22.24
C PHE A 430 6.07 6.50 23.39
N THR A 431 5.60 7.36 24.32
CA THR A 431 6.35 7.73 25.52
C THR A 431 6.74 6.52 26.41
N GLY A 432 6.02 5.40 26.29
CA GLY A 432 6.33 4.13 26.93
C GLY A 432 7.41 3.30 26.21
N PHE A 433 7.81 3.66 24.99
CA PHE A 433 8.70 2.84 24.16
C PHE A 433 10.13 3.35 24.12
N ALA A 434 10.34 4.67 24.28
CA ALA A 434 11.65 5.32 24.22
C ALA A 434 11.80 6.43 25.28
N PRO A 435 13.03 6.72 25.71
CA PRO A 435 13.29 7.77 26.71
C PRO A 435 13.02 9.19 26.17
N ARG A 436 13.11 9.40 24.86
CA ARG A 436 12.82 10.69 24.22
C ARG A 436 11.87 10.47 23.04
N VAL A 437 10.65 10.94 23.17
CA VAL A 437 9.65 10.97 22.09
C VAL A 437 9.35 12.42 21.76
N VAL A 438 9.37 12.76 20.48
CA VAL A 438 9.08 14.11 19.99
C VAL A 438 7.87 14.01 19.07
N GLN A 439 6.75 14.59 19.49
CA GLN A 439 5.56 14.67 18.67
C GLN A 439 5.68 15.84 17.70
N PRO A 440 5.64 15.61 16.38
CA PRO A 440 5.72 16.69 15.41
C PRO A 440 4.44 17.53 15.40
N THR A 441 4.56 18.74 14.89
CA THR A 441 3.40 19.61 14.60
C THR A 441 3.37 19.86 13.10
N VAL A 442 2.20 19.74 12.48
CA VAL A 442 2.02 19.93 11.03
C VAL A 442 2.57 21.29 10.58
N ALA A 443 3.35 21.28 9.50
CA ALA A 443 3.98 22.43 8.86
C ALA A 443 4.90 23.29 9.78
N ARG A 444 5.32 22.75 10.93
CA ARG A 444 6.27 23.42 11.82
C ARG A 444 7.63 22.72 11.77
N PRO A 445 8.69 23.41 11.30
CA PRO A 445 10.04 22.85 11.28
C PRO A 445 10.54 22.51 12.69
N MET A 446 11.21 21.37 12.81
CA MET A 446 11.97 20.99 13.99
C MET A 446 13.45 20.79 13.60
N THR A 447 14.34 21.43 14.34
CA THR A 447 15.78 21.32 14.11
C THR A 447 16.34 20.12 14.84
N LEU A 448 17.19 19.37 14.16
CA LEU A 448 17.98 18.27 14.72
C LEU A 448 19.38 18.80 15.09
N ASP A 449 19.81 18.54 16.32
CA ASP A 449 21.11 18.94 16.88
C ASP A 449 22.01 17.73 17.16
#